data_de9bbe21c1e677827590cd971e7f48be
#
_entry.id   de9bbe21c1e677827590cd971e7f48be
#
_cell.length_a   1.000
_cell.length_b   1.000
_cell.length_c   1.000
_cell.angle_alpha   90.00
_cell.angle_beta   90.00
_cell.angle_gamma   90.00
#
_symmetry.space_group_name_H-M   'P 1'
#
loop_
_entity.id
_entity.type
_entity.pdbx_description
1 polymer ?
#
loop_
_entity_poly.entity_id
_entity_poly.type
_entity_poly.pdbx_seq_one_letter_code
_entity_poly.pdbx_strand_id
1 'polypeptide(L)'
;MSQENVEIVRRYVEALEKAIAAYWSDPRPAAAAMEKGELRPEDREVLRYLDPDVEWNTAFAGVSFRGHLGIAQGWDWLAEAAERYTVSLKDVTTLPDDRVLGVVDGTLKAKDSGIEITAQVFSIATVRDGVITRMDEYNSRPEALEAVGLSG
;
A
#
# COMPACT_ATOMS: atom_id res chain seq x y z
N MET A 1 -7.80 18.00 6.10
CA MET A 1 -9.15 18.15 5.55
C MET A 1 -9.55 16.91 4.79
N SER A 2 -10.79 16.48 4.97
CA SER A 2 -11.27 15.18 4.44
C SER A 2 -11.07 15.01 2.94
N GLN A 3 -11.43 16.03 2.15
CA GLN A 3 -11.33 15.95 0.70
C GLN A 3 -9.87 15.90 0.22
N GLU A 4 -9.02 16.65 0.88
CA GLU A 4 -7.59 16.65 0.59
C GLU A 4 -6.97 15.31 0.94
N ASN A 5 -7.41 14.71 2.05
CA ASN A 5 -6.90 13.41 2.50
C ASN A 5 -7.29 12.29 1.53
N VAL A 6 -8.52 12.32 1.01
CA VAL A 6 -8.97 11.39 -0.03
C VAL A 6 -8.08 11.51 -1.26
N GLU A 7 -7.77 12.74 -1.68
CA GLU A 7 -6.95 12.95 -2.87
C GLU A 7 -5.52 12.44 -2.68
N ILE A 8 -4.96 12.59 -1.47
CA ILE A 8 -3.64 12.07 -1.15
C ILE A 8 -3.62 10.54 -1.30
N VAL A 9 -4.63 9.85 -0.74
CA VAL A 9 -4.73 8.40 -0.84
C VAL A 9 -4.90 7.97 -2.30
N ARG A 10 -5.72 8.68 -3.05
CA ARG A 10 -5.93 8.38 -4.48
C ARG A 10 -4.63 8.49 -5.27
N ARG A 11 -3.89 9.57 -5.07
CA ARG A 11 -2.60 9.78 -5.75
C ARG A 11 -1.56 8.76 -5.33
N TYR A 12 -1.56 8.39 -4.05
CA TYR A 12 -0.67 7.36 -3.54
C TYR A 12 -0.91 6.02 -4.27
N VAL A 13 -2.17 5.59 -4.40
CA VAL A 13 -2.48 4.33 -5.07
C VAL A 13 -2.14 4.40 -6.56
N GLU A 14 -2.41 5.52 -7.21
CA GLU A 14 -2.03 5.70 -8.62
C GLU A 14 -0.52 5.60 -8.82
N ALA A 15 0.26 6.21 -7.92
CA ALA A 15 1.72 6.12 -7.95
C ALA A 15 2.17 4.67 -7.71
N LEU A 16 1.52 3.98 -6.80
CA LEU A 16 1.82 2.58 -6.49
C LEU A 16 1.56 1.67 -7.70
N GLU A 17 0.47 1.88 -8.42
CA GLU A 17 0.18 1.12 -9.64
C GLU A 17 1.30 1.28 -10.67
N LYS A 18 1.79 2.51 -10.85
CA LYS A 18 2.91 2.78 -11.78
C LYS A 18 4.20 2.15 -11.31
N ALA A 19 4.48 2.20 -10.01
CA ALA A 19 5.69 1.60 -9.46
C ALA A 19 5.68 0.08 -9.62
N ILE A 20 4.55 -0.55 -9.42
CA ILE A 20 4.40 -1.99 -9.61
C ILE A 20 4.64 -2.36 -11.08
N ALA A 21 4.07 -1.60 -12.02
CA ALA A 21 4.29 -1.85 -13.44
C ALA A 21 5.77 -1.66 -13.82
N ALA A 22 6.44 -0.65 -13.27
CA ALA A 22 7.86 -0.43 -13.50
C ALA A 22 8.72 -1.58 -12.96
N TYR A 23 8.36 -2.14 -11.82
CA TYR A 23 9.06 -3.29 -11.27
C TYR A 23 9.03 -4.49 -12.22
N TRP A 24 7.86 -4.82 -12.79
CA TRP A 24 7.74 -5.96 -13.69
C TRP A 24 8.46 -5.74 -15.01
N SER A 25 8.67 -4.49 -15.42
CA SER A 25 9.45 -4.16 -16.62
C SER A 25 10.95 -4.28 -16.38
N ASP A 26 11.41 -3.99 -15.16
CA ASP A 26 12.82 -4.00 -14.79
C ASP A 26 12.95 -4.41 -13.31
N PRO A 27 12.81 -5.71 -13.00
CA PRO A 27 12.83 -6.18 -11.62
C PRO A 27 14.15 -5.90 -10.90
N ARG A 28 14.10 -5.08 -9.87
CA ARG A 28 15.23 -4.80 -8.99
C ARG A 28 14.70 -4.67 -7.56
N PRO A 29 15.33 -5.32 -6.58
CA PRO A 29 14.89 -5.18 -5.18
C PRO A 29 14.93 -3.74 -4.73
N ALA A 30 13.79 -3.25 -4.21
CA ALA A 30 13.65 -1.86 -3.83
C ALA A 30 14.51 -1.47 -2.62
N ALA A 31 14.59 -2.36 -1.62
CA ALA A 31 15.36 -2.07 -0.41
C ALA A 31 16.85 -1.91 -0.72
N ALA A 32 17.43 -2.80 -1.53
CA ALA A 32 18.84 -2.70 -1.92
C ALA A 32 19.09 -1.45 -2.76
N ALA A 33 18.18 -1.14 -3.67
CA ALA A 33 18.27 0.07 -4.50
C ALA A 33 18.21 1.33 -3.64
N MET A 34 17.35 1.35 -2.61
CA MET A 34 17.25 2.48 -1.70
C MET A 34 18.56 2.73 -0.96
N GLU A 35 19.20 1.67 -0.46
CA GLU A 35 20.47 1.78 0.26
C GLU A 35 21.59 2.34 -0.61
N LYS A 36 21.53 2.09 -1.91
CA LYS A 36 22.51 2.58 -2.88
C LYS A 36 22.16 3.94 -3.48
N GLY A 37 21.00 4.51 -3.13
CA GLY A 37 20.52 5.74 -3.74
C GLY A 37 20.06 5.56 -5.18
N GLU A 38 19.68 4.35 -5.57
CA GLU A 38 19.33 3.97 -6.95
C GLU A 38 17.87 3.59 -7.14
N LEU A 39 16.98 4.07 -6.27
CA LEU A 39 15.54 3.81 -6.43
C LEU A 39 15.01 4.27 -7.77
N ARG A 40 14.09 3.52 -8.35
CA ARG A 40 13.37 3.95 -9.54
C ARG A 40 12.64 5.27 -9.25
N PRO A 41 12.50 6.15 -10.25
CA PRO A 41 11.70 7.37 -10.09
C PRO A 41 10.27 7.05 -9.62
N GLU A 42 9.67 5.98 -10.13
CA GLU A 42 8.32 5.56 -9.75
C GLU A 42 8.24 5.19 -8.26
N ASP A 43 9.26 4.52 -7.73
CA ASP A 43 9.33 4.15 -6.32
C ASP A 43 9.45 5.40 -5.44
N ARG A 44 10.30 6.35 -5.85
CA ARG A 44 10.44 7.62 -5.15
C ARG A 44 9.13 8.41 -5.13
N GLU A 45 8.38 8.36 -6.22
CA GLU A 45 7.09 9.04 -6.30
C GLU A 45 6.10 8.48 -5.27
N VAL A 46 6.06 7.17 -5.08
CA VAL A 46 5.22 6.56 -4.05
C VAL A 46 5.61 7.06 -2.66
N LEU A 47 6.90 7.06 -2.36
CA LEU A 47 7.39 7.44 -1.03
C LEU A 47 7.10 8.89 -0.67
N ARG A 48 6.89 9.76 -1.65
CA ARG A 48 6.51 11.16 -1.40
C ARG A 48 5.23 11.30 -0.61
N TYR A 49 4.31 10.35 -0.75
CA TYR A 49 3.02 10.38 -0.07
C TYR A 49 3.07 9.75 1.32
N LEU A 50 4.21 9.20 1.70
CA LEU A 50 4.37 8.49 2.97
C LEU A 50 5.32 9.24 3.90
N ASP A 51 4.91 9.36 5.17
CA ASP A 51 5.77 9.92 6.20
C ASP A 51 7.06 9.11 6.33
N PRO A 52 8.20 9.75 6.63
CA PRO A 52 9.45 9.00 6.86
C PRO A 52 9.35 7.91 7.91
N ASP A 53 8.45 8.05 8.88
CA ASP A 53 8.22 7.05 9.93
C ASP A 53 6.91 6.28 9.75
N VAL A 54 6.40 6.20 8.53
CA VAL A 54 5.14 5.54 8.22
C VAL A 54 5.09 4.10 8.75
N GLU A 55 3.93 3.70 9.26
CA GLU A 55 3.68 2.32 9.66
C GLU A 55 2.73 1.67 8.66
N TRP A 56 3.09 0.47 8.22
CA TRP A 56 2.25 -0.32 7.34
C TRP A 56 1.97 -1.66 8.01
N ASN A 57 0.74 -1.84 8.47
CA ASN A 57 0.27 -3.07 9.11
C ASN A 57 -0.54 -3.85 8.08
N THR A 58 0.05 -4.90 7.52
CA THR A 58 -0.56 -5.63 6.41
C THR A 58 -1.70 -6.52 6.88
N ALA A 59 -2.59 -6.88 5.94
CA ALA A 59 -3.64 -7.86 6.19
C ALA A 59 -3.09 -9.29 6.20
N PHE A 60 -1.81 -9.47 5.91
CA PHE A 60 -1.19 -10.79 5.74
C PHE A 60 -0.45 -11.21 7.00
N ALA A 61 -0.99 -12.20 7.71
CA ALA A 61 -0.30 -12.89 8.82
C ALA A 61 0.32 -11.96 9.88
N GLY A 62 -0.24 -10.78 10.08
CA GLY A 62 0.25 -9.84 11.10
C GLY A 62 1.61 -9.25 10.82
N VAL A 63 2.06 -9.26 9.58
CA VAL A 63 3.35 -8.67 9.20
C VAL A 63 3.23 -7.14 9.14
N SER A 64 4.20 -6.45 9.71
CA SER A 64 4.23 -4.98 9.74
C SER A 64 5.59 -4.47 9.26
N PHE A 65 5.56 -3.29 8.63
CA PHE A 65 6.76 -2.62 8.14
C PHE A 65 6.73 -1.17 8.60
N ARG A 66 7.90 -0.59 8.81
CA ARG A 66 7.99 0.79 9.29
C ARG A 66 9.07 1.58 8.56
N GLY A 67 8.76 2.85 8.27
CA GLY A 67 9.66 3.75 7.58
C GLY A 67 9.80 3.44 6.10
N HIS A 68 10.48 4.30 5.35
CA HIS A 68 10.64 4.13 3.91
C HIS A 68 11.39 2.85 3.56
N LEU A 69 12.45 2.53 4.30
CA LEU A 69 13.16 1.26 4.07
C LEU A 69 12.27 0.07 4.36
N GLY A 70 11.49 0.13 5.44
CA GLY A 70 10.53 -0.93 5.77
C GLY A 70 9.49 -1.11 4.66
N ILE A 71 8.98 -0.02 4.09
CA ILE A 71 8.05 -0.08 2.96
C ILE A 71 8.70 -0.79 1.78
N ALA A 72 9.94 -0.44 1.43
CA ALA A 72 10.67 -1.08 0.35
C ALA A 72 10.87 -2.58 0.59
N GLN A 73 11.18 -2.95 1.83
CA GLN A 73 11.31 -4.35 2.23
C GLN A 73 9.97 -5.10 2.07
N GLY A 74 8.87 -4.44 2.40
CA GLY A 74 7.54 -5.00 2.21
C GLY A 74 7.21 -5.24 0.74
N TRP A 75 7.56 -4.32 -0.14
CA TRP A 75 7.40 -4.49 -1.58
C TRP A 75 8.20 -5.69 -2.08
N ASP A 76 9.46 -5.82 -1.63
CA ASP A 76 10.32 -6.93 -2.02
C ASP A 76 9.74 -8.26 -1.53
N TRP A 77 9.19 -8.27 -0.32
CA TRP A 77 8.56 -9.45 0.26
C TRP A 77 7.37 -9.93 -0.60
N LEU A 78 6.52 -9.01 -1.04
CA LEU A 78 5.41 -9.34 -1.93
C LEU A 78 5.91 -9.80 -3.30
N ALA A 79 6.93 -9.13 -3.84
CA ALA A 79 7.47 -9.46 -5.14
C ALA A 79 8.12 -10.84 -5.19
N GLU A 80 8.74 -11.27 -4.09
CA GLU A 80 9.35 -12.59 -4.00
C GLU A 80 8.32 -13.72 -4.08
N ALA A 81 7.11 -13.48 -3.58
CA ALA A 81 6.05 -14.48 -3.58
C ALA A 81 5.30 -14.55 -4.91
N ALA A 82 5.47 -13.57 -5.78
CA ALA A 82 4.63 -13.41 -6.95
C ALA A 82 5.41 -13.50 -8.26
N GLU A 83 4.83 -14.15 -9.25
CA GLU A 83 5.26 -14.04 -10.64
C GLU A 83 4.73 -12.72 -11.22
N ARG A 84 3.55 -12.30 -10.77
CA ARG A 84 2.94 -11.04 -11.16
C ARG A 84 2.03 -10.55 -10.04
N TYR A 85 1.99 -9.24 -9.87
CA TYR A 85 1.14 -8.59 -8.88
C TYR A 85 0.61 -7.27 -9.44
N THR A 86 -0.67 -6.99 -9.23
CA THR A 86 -1.28 -5.72 -9.63
C THR A 86 -2.24 -5.25 -8.55
N VAL A 87 -2.42 -3.93 -8.46
CA VAL A 87 -3.40 -3.33 -7.56
C VAL A 87 -4.27 -2.34 -8.32
N SER A 88 -5.49 -2.12 -7.83
CA SER A 88 -6.42 -1.16 -8.41
C SER A 88 -7.30 -0.58 -7.31
N LEU A 89 -7.38 0.75 -7.22
CA LEU A 89 -8.26 1.41 -6.25
C LEU A 89 -9.71 1.31 -6.72
N LYS A 90 -10.56 0.72 -5.89
CA LYS A 90 -11.99 0.55 -6.20
C LYS A 90 -12.88 1.60 -5.55
N ASP A 91 -12.53 2.04 -4.35
CA ASP A 91 -13.33 3.01 -3.63
C ASP A 91 -12.47 3.74 -2.61
N VAL A 92 -12.85 4.94 -2.26
CA VAL A 92 -12.19 5.72 -1.24
C VAL A 92 -13.22 6.56 -0.52
N THR A 93 -13.22 6.48 0.81
CA THR A 93 -14.24 7.12 1.65
C THR A 93 -13.58 7.79 2.85
N THR A 94 -14.03 9.00 3.17
CA THR A 94 -13.55 9.70 4.37
C THR A 94 -14.06 9.03 5.64
N LEU A 95 -13.23 9.01 6.67
CA LEU A 95 -13.58 8.57 8.01
C LEU A 95 -13.25 9.69 8.99
N PRO A 96 -13.76 9.62 10.23
CA PRO A 96 -13.39 10.60 11.25
C PRO A 96 -11.89 10.56 11.58
N ASP A 97 -11.40 11.66 12.19
CA ASP A 97 -10.04 11.77 12.73
C ASP A 97 -8.92 11.64 11.68
N ASP A 98 -9.11 12.33 10.55
CA ASP A 98 -8.10 12.38 9.47
C ASP A 98 -7.76 11.00 8.88
N ARG A 99 -8.74 10.09 8.88
CA ARG A 99 -8.58 8.76 8.31
C ARG A 99 -9.39 8.61 7.03
N VAL A 100 -8.92 7.73 6.16
CA VAL A 100 -9.54 7.45 4.88
C VAL A 100 -9.59 5.93 4.71
N LEU A 101 -10.74 5.41 4.32
CA LEU A 101 -10.88 4.01 3.95
C LEU A 101 -10.67 3.88 2.45
N GLY A 102 -9.65 3.14 2.05
CA GLY A 102 -9.41 2.78 0.67
C GLY A 102 -9.73 1.31 0.45
N VAL A 103 -10.46 1.02 -0.61
CA VAL A 103 -10.74 -0.36 -1.01
C VAL A 103 -9.92 -0.65 -2.26
N VAL A 104 -9.00 -1.60 -2.14
CA VAL A 104 -8.04 -1.92 -3.18
C VAL A 104 -8.20 -3.38 -3.60
N ASP A 105 -8.33 -3.61 -4.90
CA ASP A 105 -8.27 -4.96 -5.45
C ASP A 105 -6.82 -5.29 -5.73
N GLY A 106 -6.37 -6.44 -5.22
CA GLY A 106 -5.05 -6.97 -5.51
C GLY A 106 -5.16 -8.30 -6.23
N THR A 107 -4.41 -8.47 -7.30
CA THR A 107 -4.33 -9.73 -8.02
C THR A 107 -2.88 -10.20 -8.02
N LEU A 108 -2.65 -11.42 -7.54
CA LEU A 108 -1.33 -12.00 -7.43
C LEU A 108 -1.31 -13.35 -8.12
N LYS A 109 -0.31 -13.55 -8.98
CA LYS A 109 -0.04 -14.85 -9.57
C LYS A 109 1.17 -15.46 -8.88
N ALA A 110 0.98 -16.59 -8.21
CA ALA A 110 2.04 -17.22 -7.44
C ALA A 110 3.11 -17.83 -8.34
N LYS A 111 4.39 -17.68 -7.95
CA LYS A 111 5.53 -18.15 -8.73
C LYS A 111 5.52 -19.65 -9.03
N ASP A 112 5.32 -20.45 -8.00
CA ASP A 112 5.51 -21.89 -8.11
C ASP A 112 4.31 -22.63 -8.69
N SER A 113 3.11 -22.24 -8.28
CA SER A 113 1.88 -22.93 -8.67
C SER A 113 1.22 -22.33 -9.90
N GLY A 114 1.50 -21.07 -10.22
CA GLY A 114 0.78 -20.33 -11.23
C GLY A 114 -0.65 -19.98 -10.85
N ILE A 115 -1.04 -20.26 -9.59
CA ILE A 115 -2.38 -19.95 -9.10
C ILE A 115 -2.55 -18.44 -9.03
N GLU A 116 -3.68 -17.97 -9.54
CA GLU A 116 -4.04 -16.56 -9.47
C GLU A 116 -5.02 -16.32 -8.34
N ILE A 117 -4.69 -15.37 -7.49
CA ILE A 117 -5.51 -15.00 -6.34
C ILE A 117 -5.91 -13.54 -6.49
N THR A 118 -7.20 -13.25 -6.42
CA THR A 118 -7.72 -11.89 -6.38
C THR A 118 -8.38 -11.67 -5.03
N ALA A 119 -8.02 -10.58 -4.36
CA ALA A 119 -8.57 -10.25 -3.05
C ALA A 119 -8.77 -8.75 -2.92
N GLN A 120 -9.74 -8.36 -2.11
CA GLN A 120 -9.91 -6.96 -1.73
C GLN A 120 -9.23 -6.72 -0.40
N VAL A 121 -8.50 -5.62 -0.33
CA VAL A 121 -7.88 -5.14 0.90
C VAL A 121 -8.57 -3.84 1.29
N PHE A 122 -8.97 -3.75 2.54
CA PHE A 122 -9.62 -2.59 3.13
C PHE A 122 -8.60 -1.86 3.99
N SER A 123 -8.04 -0.79 3.45
CA SER A 123 -6.94 -0.07 4.08
C SER A 123 -7.44 1.20 4.74
N ILE A 124 -7.10 1.36 6.02
CA ILE A 124 -7.37 2.61 6.73
C ILE A 124 -6.07 3.40 6.78
N ALA A 125 -6.06 4.50 6.04
CA ALA A 125 -4.91 5.39 6.00
C ALA A 125 -5.16 6.56 6.96
N THR A 126 -4.17 6.85 7.79
CA THR A 126 -4.16 8.06 8.61
C THR A 126 -3.30 9.08 7.88
N VAL A 127 -3.88 10.27 7.62
CA VAL A 127 -3.19 11.32 6.86
C VAL A 127 -2.99 12.52 7.78
N ARG A 128 -1.74 12.99 7.88
CA ARG A 128 -1.39 14.18 8.66
C ARG A 128 -0.39 15.01 7.90
N ASP A 129 -0.63 16.31 7.87
CA ASP A 129 0.26 17.28 7.22
C ASP A 129 0.60 16.89 5.77
N GLY A 130 -0.40 16.37 5.05
CA GLY A 130 -0.28 16.06 3.65
C GLY A 130 0.40 14.74 3.31
N VAL A 131 0.70 13.91 4.30
CA VAL A 131 1.32 12.59 4.07
C VAL A 131 0.59 11.52 4.87
N ILE A 132 0.71 10.28 4.40
CA ILE A 132 0.16 9.11 5.07
C ILE A 132 1.14 8.68 6.16
N THR A 133 0.68 8.67 7.42
CA THR A 133 1.53 8.29 8.55
C THR A 133 1.33 6.85 8.97
N ARG A 134 0.18 6.25 8.61
CA ARG A 134 -0.14 4.89 9.00
C ARG A 134 -1.12 4.29 8.00
N MET A 135 -0.93 3.02 7.69
CA MET A 135 -1.84 2.23 6.87
C MET A 135 -2.12 0.92 7.60
N ASP A 136 -3.39 0.72 7.98
CA ASP A 136 -3.84 -0.52 8.61
C ASP A 136 -4.73 -1.26 7.63
N GLU A 137 -4.35 -2.47 7.27
CA GLU A 137 -5.06 -3.25 6.26
C GLU A 137 -5.88 -4.37 6.89
N TYR A 138 -7.06 -4.58 6.33
CA TYR A 138 -8.03 -5.58 6.78
C TYR A 138 -8.57 -6.36 5.59
N ASN A 139 -9.06 -7.57 5.86
CA ASN A 139 -9.59 -8.46 4.84
C ASN A 139 -11.06 -8.24 4.52
N SER A 140 -11.76 -7.46 5.33
CA SER A 140 -13.18 -7.16 5.11
C SER A 140 -13.52 -5.75 5.58
N ARG A 141 -14.57 -5.18 4.98
CA ARG A 141 -15.07 -3.86 5.39
C ARG A 141 -15.53 -3.85 6.85
N PRO A 142 -16.30 -4.84 7.34
CA PRO A 142 -16.70 -4.86 8.75
C PRO A 142 -15.52 -4.84 9.72
N GLU A 143 -14.46 -5.60 9.45
CA GLU A 143 -13.25 -5.59 10.28
C GLU A 143 -12.60 -4.21 10.31
N ALA A 144 -12.49 -3.57 9.15
CA ALA A 144 -11.88 -2.25 9.05
C ALA A 144 -12.69 -1.20 9.83
N LEU A 145 -14.00 -1.19 9.64
CA LEU A 145 -14.87 -0.22 10.32
C LEU A 145 -14.91 -0.45 11.82
N GLU A 146 -14.95 -1.70 12.26
CA GLU A 146 -14.91 -2.04 13.69
C GLU A 146 -13.62 -1.57 14.35
N ALA A 147 -12.50 -1.69 13.66
CA ALA A 147 -11.21 -1.27 14.18
C ALA A 147 -11.13 0.23 14.47
N VAL A 148 -11.95 1.04 13.81
CA VAL A 148 -12.00 2.49 14.06
C VAL A 148 -13.25 2.91 14.82
N GLY A 149 -13.96 1.94 15.42
CA GLY A 149 -15.11 2.21 16.26
C GLY A 149 -16.40 2.52 15.50
N LEU A 150 -16.47 2.14 14.24
CA LEU A 150 -17.66 2.32 13.41
C LEU A 150 -18.31 0.98 13.12
N SER A 151 -19.62 0.99 12.93
CA SER A 151 -20.36 -0.22 12.54
C SER A 151 -20.84 -0.07 11.11
N GLY A 152 -20.92 -1.15 10.46
CA GLY A 152 -21.40 -1.05 9.13
C GLY A 152 -21.18 -2.14 8.22
#